data_f5fd2f4b0669e0d31266ebc8e955d52f
#
_entry.id   f5fd2f4b0669e0d31266ebc8e955d52f
#
_cell.length_a   1.000
_cell.length_b   1.000
_cell.length_c   1.000
_cell.angle_alpha   90.00
_cell.angle_beta   90.00
_cell.angle_gamma   90.00
#
_symmetry.space_group_name_H-M   'P 1'
#
loop_
_entity.id
_entity.type
_entity.pdbx_description
1 polymer ?
#
loop_
_entity_poly.entity_id
_entity_poly.type
_entity_poly.pdbx_seq_one_letter_code
_entity_poly.pdbx_strand_id
1 'polypeptide(L)'
;MKVLITGVSGTLARGVAHRLVRRGYEVIGIDKRPWPDAPDGVQMHRADIRKRPAEDVFRACRPDALIHMATVTHLTADVEERYRINLGGTRKLFEYCHKYGVKQAVFVGRHTVYGAIPDSPLYHTEDEPPLAGAQFKELADLVAADLYAGSALWRWPQIDTSVLRLCYFLGPSRRGTLAAFLSKKRVPLVLGFDPLFQFMHEW
;
A
#
# COMPACT_ATOMS: atom_id res chain seq x y z
N MET A 1 -4.77 12.41 17.95
CA MET A 1 -3.70 12.08 16.99
C MET A 1 -4.29 12.14 15.59
N LYS A 2 -3.62 12.85 14.68
CA LYS A 2 -4.02 13.01 13.28
C LYS A 2 -3.35 11.95 12.41
N VAL A 3 -4.13 11.12 11.73
CA VAL A 3 -3.64 10.04 10.87
C VAL A 3 -3.99 10.34 9.42
N LEU A 4 -2.98 10.49 8.58
CA LEU A 4 -3.16 10.66 7.15
C LEU A 4 -3.11 9.30 6.45
N ILE A 5 -4.13 8.98 5.64
CA ILE A 5 -4.21 7.76 4.84
C ILE A 5 -4.18 8.13 3.37
N THR A 6 -3.22 7.62 2.62
CA THR A 6 -3.21 7.74 1.16
C THR A 6 -3.83 6.51 0.51
N GLY A 7 -4.53 6.69 -0.62
CA GLY A 7 -5.29 5.60 -1.24
C GLY A 7 -6.55 5.24 -0.45
N VAL A 8 -7.08 6.19 0.32
CA VAL A 8 -8.17 5.98 1.30
C VAL A 8 -9.47 5.47 0.67
N SER A 9 -9.71 5.69 -0.62
CA SER A 9 -10.87 5.15 -1.34
C SER A 9 -10.75 3.66 -1.68
N GLY A 10 -9.60 3.02 -1.39
CA GLY A 10 -9.40 1.58 -1.53
C GLY A 10 -10.17 0.79 -0.47
N THR A 11 -10.59 -0.44 -0.79
CA THR A 11 -11.43 -1.26 0.11
C THR A 11 -10.80 -1.45 1.49
N LEU A 12 -9.55 -1.87 1.56
CA LEU A 12 -8.83 -2.07 2.82
C LEU A 12 -8.65 -0.74 3.57
N ALA A 13 -8.27 0.32 2.84
CA ALA A 13 -8.04 1.64 3.43
C ALA A 13 -9.32 2.25 4.03
N ARG A 14 -10.48 2.03 3.40
CA ARG A 14 -11.79 2.39 3.98
C ARG A 14 -12.03 1.68 5.31
N GLY A 15 -11.77 0.37 5.38
CA GLY A 15 -11.88 -0.40 6.63
C GLY A 15 -10.97 0.14 7.73
N VAL A 16 -9.73 0.47 7.39
CA VAL A 16 -8.77 1.10 8.32
C VAL A 16 -9.29 2.47 8.79
N ALA A 17 -9.74 3.33 7.87
CA ALA A 17 -10.28 4.64 8.20
C ALA A 17 -11.47 4.57 9.15
N HIS A 18 -12.46 3.69 8.86
CA HIS A 18 -13.61 3.46 9.75
C HIS A 18 -13.20 3.03 11.17
N ARG A 19 -12.19 2.16 11.28
CA ARG A 19 -11.71 1.70 12.60
C ARG A 19 -10.99 2.80 13.37
N LEU A 20 -10.20 3.62 12.67
CA LEU A 20 -9.51 4.75 13.30
C LEU A 20 -10.49 5.80 13.79
N VAL A 21 -11.49 6.17 12.97
CA VAL A 21 -12.55 7.11 13.39
C VAL A 21 -13.28 6.60 14.64
N ARG A 22 -13.68 5.31 14.65
CA ARG A 22 -14.33 4.70 15.83
C ARG A 22 -13.46 4.68 17.08
N ARG A 23 -12.14 4.75 16.93
CA ARG A 23 -11.18 4.85 18.04
C ARG A 23 -10.83 6.29 18.43
N GLY A 24 -11.51 7.26 17.84
CA GLY A 24 -11.35 8.69 18.17
C GLY A 24 -10.13 9.35 17.51
N TYR A 25 -9.54 8.75 16.47
CA TYR A 25 -8.50 9.40 15.67
C TYR A 25 -9.13 10.39 14.68
N GLU A 26 -8.45 11.51 14.46
CA GLU A 26 -8.75 12.44 13.37
C GLU A 26 -8.14 11.88 12.09
N VAL A 27 -8.97 11.50 11.13
CA VAL A 27 -8.53 10.82 9.90
C VAL A 27 -8.54 11.77 8.72
N ILE A 28 -7.41 11.90 8.05
CA ILE A 28 -7.23 12.69 6.84
C ILE A 28 -7.01 11.71 5.67
N GLY A 29 -7.84 11.79 4.65
CA GLY A 29 -7.79 10.92 3.49
C GLY A 29 -7.29 11.62 2.24
N ILE A 30 -6.32 11.05 1.52
CA ILE A 30 -5.90 11.47 0.18
C ILE A 30 -6.16 10.35 -0.81
N ASP A 31 -6.92 10.63 -1.88
CA ASP A 31 -7.08 9.73 -3.03
C ASP A 31 -7.42 10.54 -4.28
N LYS A 32 -7.10 10.00 -5.46
CA LYS A 32 -7.54 10.55 -6.76
C LYS A 32 -9.01 10.28 -7.01
N ARG A 33 -9.53 9.18 -6.48
CA ARG A 33 -10.93 8.75 -6.59
C ARG A 33 -11.75 9.33 -5.44
N PRO A 34 -13.00 9.68 -5.68
CA PRO A 34 -13.89 10.09 -4.60
C PRO A 34 -14.26 8.91 -3.68
N TRP A 35 -14.64 9.24 -2.47
CA TRP A 35 -15.31 8.33 -1.55
C TRP A 35 -16.57 9.03 -1.01
N PRO A 36 -17.72 8.96 -1.75
CA PRO A 36 -18.92 9.72 -1.42
C PRO A 36 -19.51 9.39 -0.03
N ASP A 37 -19.37 8.15 0.39
CA ASP A 37 -19.90 7.57 1.64
C ASP A 37 -18.80 7.52 2.73
N ALA A 38 -17.86 8.48 2.72
CA ALA A 38 -16.88 8.60 3.80
C ALA A 38 -17.58 8.97 5.12
N PRO A 39 -17.20 8.35 6.25
CA PRO A 39 -17.78 8.69 7.55
C PRO A 39 -17.40 10.12 7.96
N ASP A 40 -18.25 10.77 8.75
CA ASP A 40 -18.11 12.18 9.17
C ASP A 40 -16.76 12.50 9.83
N GLY A 41 -16.09 11.51 10.41
CA GLY A 41 -14.74 11.68 11.00
C GLY A 41 -13.58 11.63 10.02
N VAL A 42 -13.83 11.54 8.69
CA VAL A 42 -12.79 11.49 7.66
C VAL A 42 -12.78 12.78 6.84
N GLN A 43 -11.70 13.55 6.95
CA GLN A 43 -11.49 14.73 6.11
C GLN A 43 -10.90 14.29 4.75
N MET A 44 -11.72 14.29 3.71
CA MET A 44 -11.31 13.84 2.36
C MET A 44 -10.66 14.95 1.54
N HIS A 45 -9.49 14.64 0.95
CA HIS A 45 -8.79 15.48 -0.02
C HIS A 45 -8.61 14.72 -1.34
N ARG A 46 -9.21 15.23 -2.42
CA ARG A 46 -9.03 14.67 -3.75
C ARG A 46 -7.73 15.17 -4.37
N ALA A 47 -6.68 14.36 -4.29
CA ALA A 47 -5.37 14.74 -4.78
C ALA A 47 -4.56 13.53 -5.32
N ASP A 48 -3.65 13.81 -6.25
CA ASP A 48 -2.61 12.88 -6.68
C ASP A 48 -1.41 13.04 -5.74
N ILE A 49 -0.96 11.94 -5.12
CA ILE A 49 0.16 11.93 -4.17
C ILE A 49 1.48 12.48 -4.75
N ARG A 50 1.60 12.50 -6.08
CA ARG A 50 2.77 13.01 -6.81
C ARG A 50 2.75 14.52 -7.00
N LYS A 51 1.62 15.19 -6.75
CA LYS A 51 1.38 16.58 -7.11
C LYS A 51 1.30 17.47 -5.87
N ARG A 52 1.54 18.77 -6.10
CA ARG A 52 1.53 19.82 -5.05
C ARG A 52 0.31 19.78 -4.11
N PRO A 53 -0.94 19.54 -4.59
CA PRO A 53 -2.08 19.47 -3.67
C PRO A 53 -1.93 18.43 -2.53
N ALA A 54 -1.21 17.32 -2.76
CA ALA A 54 -0.92 16.37 -1.68
C ALA A 54 0.04 16.95 -0.65
N GLU A 55 1.07 17.68 -1.07
CA GLU A 55 1.97 18.41 -0.16
C GLU A 55 1.22 19.48 0.65
N ASP A 56 0.29 20.19 0.00
CA ASP A 56 -0.52 21.22 0.66
C ASP A 56 -1.35 20.64 1.82
N VAL A 57 -1.83 19.38 1.70
CA VAL A 57 -2.51 18.68 2.80
C VAL A 57 -1.56 18.44 3.99
N PHE A 58 -0.33 17.95 3.74
CA PHE A 58 0.66 17.78 4.82
C PHE A 58 0.98 19.11 5.51
N ARG A 59 1.13 20.16 4.73
CA ARG A 59 1.43 21.50 5.26
C ARG A 59 0.29 22.05 6.12
N ALA A 60 -0.96 21.89 5.67
CA ALA A 60 -2.13 22.43 6.36
C ALA A 60 -2.54 21.60 7.58
N CYS A 61 -2.59 20.28 7.43
CA CYS A 61 -3.12 19.38 8.45
C CYS A 61 -2.08 18.95 9.49
N ARG A 62 -0.77 18.94 9.13
CA ARG A 62 0.31 18.50 10.01
C ARG A 62 -0.01 17.16 10.68
N PRO A 63 -0.11 16.06 9.91
CA PRO A 63 -0.44 14.76 10.47
C PRO A 63 0.67 14.25 11.39
N ASP A 64 0.26 13.54 12.46
CA ASP A 64 1.19 12.86 13.36
C ASP A 64 1.70 11.56 12.77
N ALA A 65 0.85 10.87 11.98
CA ALA A 65 1.16 9.58 11.36
C ALA A 65 0.69 9.53 9.90
N LEU A 66 1.43 8.75 9.08
CA LEU A 66 1.09 8.38 7.71
C LEU A 66 0.79 6.88 7.62
N ILE A 67 -0.32 6.51 6.95
CA ILE A 67 -0.57 5.15 6.45
C ILE A 67 -0.60 5.23 4.92
N HIS A 68 0.46 4.76 4.27
CA HIS A 68 0.58 4.82 2.82
C HIS A 68 0.05 3.55 2.16
N MET A 69 -1.13 3.68 1.52
CA MET A 69 -1.82 2.60 0.81
C MET A 69 -2.10 2.93 -0.67
N ALA A 70 -1.61 4.07 -1.16
CA ALA A 70 -1.83 4.54 -2.53
C ALA A 70 -0.86 3.89 -3.52
N THR A 71 -0.86 2.57 -3.64
CA THR A 71 -0.06 1.83 -4.61
C THR A 71 -0.92 1.24 -5.72
N VAL A 72 -0.41 1.25 -6.96
CA VAL A 72 -1.04 0.59 -8.11
C VAL A 72 -0.53 -0.85 -8.19
N THR A 73 -1.42 -1.80 -8.03
CA THR A 73 -1.10 -3.23 -7.96
C THR A 73 -1.62 -4.03 -9.16
N HIS A 74 -2.35 -3.39 -10.06
CA HIS A 74 -2.83 -4.02 -11.29
C HIS A 74 -1.73 -4.04 -12.34
N LEU A 75 -1.29 -5.23 -12.74
CA LEU A 75 -0.19 -5.44 -13.69
C LEU A 75 -0.52 -5.02 -15.13
N THR A 76 -1.80 -4.81 -15.43
CA THR A 76 -2.27 -4.35 -16.75
C THR A 76 -2.09 -2.84 -16.98
N ALA A 77 -1.74 -2.08 -15.94
CA ALA A 77 -1.45 -0.66 -16.09
C ALA A 77 -0.06 -0.46 -16.72
N ASP A 78 0.12 0.69 -17.37
CA ASP A 78 1.41 1.08 -17.96
C ASP A 78 2.53 1.06 -16.92
N VAL A 79 3.67 0.43 -17.28
CA VAL A 79 4.78 0.18 -16.36
C VAL A 79 5.41 1.49 -15.89
N GLU A 80 5.60 2.45 -16.79
CA GLU A 80 6.23 3.73 -16.45
C GLU A 80 5.33 4.56 -15.53
N GLU A 81 4.03 4.58 -15.79
CA GLU A 81 3.07 5.26 -14.91
C GLU A 81 3.01 4.60 -13.53
N ARG A 82 3.13 3.27 -13.46
CA ARG A 82 3.22 2.53 -12.19
C ARG A 82 4.47 2.92 -11.41
N TYR A 83 5.63 3.01 -12.05
CA TYR A 83 6.87 3.50 -11.41
C TYR A 83 6.71 4.92 -10.89
N ARG A 84 6.10 5.81 -11.67
CA ARG A 84 5.85 7.19 -11.26
C ARG A 84 4.93 7.27 -10.04
N ILE A 85 3.93 6.37 -9.94
CA ILE A 85 3.01 6.34 -8.80
C ILE A 85 3.66 5.62 -7.61
N ASN A 86 4.11 4.39 -7.81
CA ASN A 86 4.53 3.52 -6.71
C ASN A 86 5.85 4.01 -6.10
N LEU A 87 6.91 4.16 -6.88
CA LEU A 87 8.18 4.66 -6.37
C LEU A 87 8.17 6.18 -6.19
N GLY A 88 7.80 6.93 -7.23
CA GLY A 88 7.84 8.40 -7.21
C GLY A 88 6.87 8.99 -6.19
N GLY A 89 5.67 8.42 -6.05
CA GLY A 89 4.68 8.80 -5.04
C GLY A 89 5.16 8.49 -3.63
N THR A 90 5.64 7.26 -3.38
CA THR A 90 6.19 6.84 -2.08
C THR A 90 7.33 7.76 -1.65
N ARG A 91 8.26 8.04 -2.55
CA ARG A 91 9.38 8.96 -2.31
C ARG A 91 8.89 10.32 -1.80
N LYS A 92 7.97 10.96 -2.53
CA LYS A 92 7.44 12.27 -2.14
C LYS A 92 6.74 12.24 -0.78
N LEU A 93 5.95 11.21 -0.51
CA LEU A 93 5.25 11.10 0.77
C LEU A 93 6.22 11.00 1.95
N PHE A 94 7.28 10.21 1.84
CA PHE A 94 8.31 10.13 2.89
C PHE A 94 9.10 11.43 3.03
N GLU A 95 9.42 12.12 1.91
CA GLU A 95 10.00 13.46 1.95
C GLU A 95 9.08 14.47 2.68
N TYR A 96 7.75 14.38 2.45
CA TYR A 96 6.77 15.20 3.18
C TYR A 96 6.69 14.83 4.66
N CYS A 97 6.74 13.53 5.00
CA CYS A 97 6.81 13.11 6.40
C CYS A 97 7.97 13.76 7.13
N HIS A 98 9.17 13.72 6.54
CA HIS A 98 10.34 14.36 7.09
C HIS A 98 10.17 15.89 7.19
N LYS A 99 9.75 16.53 6.10
CA LYS A 99 9.60 18.00 6.00
C LYS A 99 8.59 18.57 6.99
N TYR A 100 7.50 17.83 7.23
CA TYR A 100 6.38 18.30 8.05
C TYR A 100 6.30 17.68 9.44
N GLY A 101 7.31 16.92 9.84
CA GLY A 101 7.49 16.42 11.19
C GLY A 101 6.55 15.27 11.59
N VAL A 102 6.13 14.44 10.61
CA VAL A 102 5.40 13.19 10.87
C VAL A 102 6.27 12.27 11.71
N LYS A 103 5.68 11.66 12.75
CA LYS A 103 6.41 10.82 13.70
C LYS A 103 6.37 9.34 13.36
N GLN A 104 5.30 8.89 12.74
CA GLN A 104 5.07 7.49 12.42
C GLN A 104 4.70 7.33 10.95
N ALA A 105 5.27 6.36 10.25
CA ALA A 105 4.94 6.06 8.87
C ALA A 105 4.75 4.55 8.69
N VAL A 106 3.60 4.15 8.18
CA VAL A 106 3.30 2.77 7.79
C VAL A 106 3.19 2.70 6.28
N PHE A 107 4.11 1.98 5.65
CA PHE A 107 4.00 1.64 4.24
C PHE A 107 3.32 0.28 4.10
N VAL A 108 2.25 0.23 3.30
CA VAL A 108 1.50 -1.01 3.06
C VAL A 108 1.90 -1.55 1.69
N GLY A 109 2.84 -2.46 1.71
CA GLY A 109 3.35 -3.22 0.57
C GLY A 109 2.68 -4.59 0.43
N ARG A 110 3.35 -5.50 -0.27
CA ARG A 110 2.84 -6.85 -0.60
C ARG A 110 3.92 -7.90 -0.43
N HIS A 111 3.53 -9.10 0.02
CA HIS A 111 4.40 -10.26 0.10
C HIS A 111 5.00 -10.68 -1.26
N THR A 112 4.33 -10.35 -2.37
CA THR A 112 4.80 -10.68 -3.73
C THR A 112 6.15 -10.05 -4.10
N VAL A 113 6.67 -9.12 -3.30
CA VAL A 113 8.00 -8.54 -3.51
C VAL A 113 9.13 -9.54 -3.31
N TYR A 114 8.92 -10.62 -2.56
CA TYR A 114 9.91 -11.70 -2.43
C TYR A 114 10.11 -12.47 -3.73
N GLY A 115 9.04 -12.62 -4.53
CA GLY A 115 9.06 -13.38 -5.78
C GLY A 115 8.70 -14.86 -5.56
N ALA A 116 8.89 -15.65 -6.64
CA ALA A 116 8.74 -17.10 -6.64
C ALA A 116 9.84 -17.66 -7.55
N ILE A 117 11.04 -17.73 -7.01
CA ILE A 117 12.23 -18.21 -7.73
C ILE A 117 12.44 -19.70 -7.46
N PRO A 118 13.08 -20.45 -8.39
CA PRO A 118 13.57 -21.78 -8.10
C PRO A 118 14.40 -21.75 -6.79
N ASP A 119 14.26 -22.75 -5.98
CA ASP A 119 14.92 -22.89 -4.68
C ASP A 119 14.52 -21.84 -3.61
N SER A 120 13.46 -21.08 -3.87
CA SER A 120 12.87 -20.19 -2.87
C SER A 120 12.33 -20.99 -1.69
N PRO A 121 12.49 -20.50 -0.44
CA PRO A 121 11.88 -21.17 0.70
C PRO A 121 10.35 -21.14 0.59
N LEU A 122 9.67 -22.13 1.14
CA LEU A 122 8.20 -22.18 1.19
C LEU A 122 7.62 -21.06 2.05
N TYR A 123 8.36 -20.60 3.02
CA TYR A 123 7.98 -19.52 3.94
C TYR A 123 9.09 -18.47 3.94
N HIS A 124 8.72 -17.24 3.66
CA HIS A 124 9.61 -16.08 3.70
C HIS A 124 9.59 -15.43 5.06
N THR A 125 10.75 -14.92 5.49
CA THR A 125 10.89 -14.07 6.67
C THR A 125 11.07 -12.61 6.25
N GLU A 126 10.86 -11.66 7.17
CA GLU A 126 10.88 -10.23 6.86
C GLU A 126 12.27 -9.69 6.51
N ASP A 127 13.32 -10.37 6.89
CA ASP A 127 14.72 -10.03 6.63
C ASP A 127 15.24 -10.55 5.28
N GLU A 128 14.46 -11.40 4.60
CA GLU A 128 14.80 -11.85 3.26
C GLU A 128 14.72 -10.73 2.22
N PRO A 129 15.64 -10.72 1.24
CA PRO A 129 15.65 -9.68 0.21
C PRO A 129 14.44 -9.77 -0.72
N PRO A 130 13.84 -8.64 -1.14
CA PRO A 130 12.75 -8.62 -2.12
C PRO A 130 13.29 -8.82 -3.54
N LEU A 131 13.34 -10.06 -4.01
CA LEU A 131 13.97 -10.46 -5.26
C LEU A 131 13.03 -10.49 -6.49
N ALA A 132 11.72 -10.27 -6.30
CA ALA A 132 10.75 -10.36 -7.38
C ALA A 132 11.09 -9.50 -8.61
N GLY A 133 11.65 -8.32 -8.41
CA GLY A 133 11.96 -7.40 -9.51
C GLY A 133 13.01 -7.90 -10.51
N ALA A 134 13.87 -8.83 -10.10
CA ALA A 134 14.89 -9.39 -10.96
C ALA A 134 14.31 -10.40 -11.98
N GLN A 135 13.24 -11.11 -11.60
CA GLN A 135 12.62 -12.14 -12.43
C GLN A 135 11.29 -11.71 -13.04
N PHE A 136 10.51 -10.92 -12.31
CA PHE A 136 9.21 -10.43 -12.74
C PHE A 136 9.28 -8.92 -12.89
N LYS A 137 9.63 -8.44 -14.08
CA LYS A 137 9.76 -7.01 -14.39
C LYS A 137 8.49 -6.21 -14.03
N GLU A 138 7.35 -6.88 -14.10
CA GLU A 138 6.04 -6.33 -13.72
C GLU A 138 5.90 -6.02 -12.21
N LEU A 139 6.77 -6.56 -11.38
CA LEU A 139 6.80 -6.30 -9.94
C LEU A 139 7.92 -5.33 -9.52
N ALA A 140 8.79 -4.94 -10.44
CA ALA A 140 9.98 -4.15 -10.12
C ALA A 140 9.67 -2.78 -9.49
N ASP A 141 8.56 -2.14 -9.90
CA ASP A 141 8.10 -0.88 -9.31
C ASP A 141 7.62 -1.04 -7.85
N LEU A 142 6.98 -2.17 -7.54
CA LEU A 142 6.55 -2.48 -6.16
C LEU A 142 7.74 -2.81 -5.27
N VAL A 143 8.71 -3.57 -5.79
CA VAL A 143 9.98 -3.84 -5.09
C VAL A 143 10.73 -2.54 -4.83
N ALA A 144 10.83 -1.67 -5.82
CA ALA A 144 11.51 -0.38 -5.67
C ALA A 144 10.83 0.52 -4.62
N ALA A 145 9.50 0.53 -4.57
CA ALA A 145 8.75 1.29 -3.56
C ALA A 145 8.93 0.71 -2.14
N ASP A 146 8.93 -0.62 -1.99
CA ASP A 146 9.17 -1.32 -0.73
C ASP A 146 10.57 -1.02 -0.18
N LEU A 147 11.61 -1.17 -1.02
CA LEU A 147 13.00 -0.85 -0.66
C LEU A 147 13.18 0.62 -0.29
N TYR A 148 12.51 1.53 -1.03
CA TYR A 148 12.57 2.94 -0.72
C TYR A 148 11.92 3.25 0.64
N ALA A 149 10.74 2.69 0.91
CA ALA A 149 10.07 2.83 2.21
C ALA A 149 10.93 2.27 3.35
N GLY A 150 11.52 1.09 3.16
CA GLY A 150 12.46 0.50 4.13
C GLY A 150 13.70 1.36 4.38
N SER A 151 14.20 2.06 3.35
CA SER A 151 15.35 2.97 3.51
C SER A 151 15.10 4.15 4.46
N ALA A 152 13.83 4.46 4.75
CA ALA A 152 13.47 5.53 5.69
C ALA A 152 13.99 5.26 7.11
N LEU A 153 14.14 4.00 7.52
CA LEU A 153 14.74 3.59 8.80
C LEU A 153 16.15 4.19 9.01
N TRP A 154 16.88 4.36 7.92
CA TRP A 154 18.27 4.90 7.93
C TRP A 154 18.32 6.37 7.58
N ARG A 155 17.48 6.79 6.64
CA ARG A 155 17.50 8.17 6.12
C ARG A 155 16.86 9.16 7.07
N TRP A 156 15.83 8.74 7.80
CA TRP A 156 15.05 9.56 8.73
C TRP A 156 14.74 8.80 10.00
N PRO A 157 15.75 8.50 10.85
CA PRO A 157 15.57 7.67 12.06
C PRO A 157 14.62 8.28 13.09
N GLN A 158 14.26 9.56 12.93
CA GLN A 158 13.26 10.23 13.75
C GLN A 158 11.79 9.89 13.37
N ILE A 159 11.59 9.14 12.26
CA ILE A 159 10.28 8.66 11.84
C ILE A 159 10.21 7.15 12.14
N ASP A 160 9.36 6.76 13.09
CA ASP A 160 9.08 5.35 13.34
C ASP A 160 8.43 4.74 12.10
N THR A 161 9.19 3.99 11.31
CA THR A 161 8.75 3.44 10.04
C THR A 161 8.44 1.96 10.15
N SER A 162 7.27 1.55 9.68
CA SER A 162 6.89 0.14 9.53
C SER A 162 6.58 -0.17 8.07
N VAL A 163 7.13 -1.28 7.56
CA VAL A 163 6.82 -1.81 6.22
C VAL A 163 6.02 -3.09 6.39
N LEU A 164 4.75 -3.07 5.97
CA LEU A 164 3.85 -4.21 6.04
C LEU A 164 3.77 -4.88 4.68
N ARG A 165 4.22 -6.13 4.54
CA ARG A 165 4.13 -6.91 3.31
C ARG A 165 2.95 -7.87 3.39
N LEU A 166 1.77 -7.35 3.06
CA LEU A 166 0.51 -8.04 3.25
C LEU A 166 0.31 -9.14 2.19
N CYS A 167 -0.22 -10.29 2.62
CA CYS A 167 -0.67 -11.35 1.72
C CYS A 167 -2.03 -11.02 1.08
N TYR A 168 -2.59 -11.95 0.32
CA TYR A 168 -3.89 -11.72 -0.34
C TYR A 168 -5.03 -11.61 0.66
N PHE A 169 -5.95 -10.65 0.39
CA PHE A 169 -7.17 -10.49 1.16
C PHE A 169 -8.33 -11.22 0.48
N LEU A 170 -9.07 -11.97 1.26
CA LEU A 170 -10.34 -12.56 0.86
C LEU A 170 -11.41 -12.17 1.88
N GLY A 171 -12.61 -11.93 1.40
CA GLY A 171 -13.72 -11.58 2.27
C GLY A 171 -15.00 -11.20 1.50
N PRO A 172 -16.02 -10.73 2.20
CA PRO A 172 -17.33 -10.42 1.62
C PRO A 172 -17.31 -9.40 0.49
N SER A 173 -16.32 -8.50 0.46
CA SER A 173 -16.19 -7.51 -0.62
C SER A 173 -15.91 -8.12 -1.99
N ARG A 174 -15.36 -9.34 -2.04
CA ARG A 174 -14.94 -10.07 -3.25
C ARG A 174 -14.06 -9.22 -4.19
N ARG A 175 -13.31 -8.29 -3.62
CA ARG A 175 -12.43 -7.37 -4.38
C ARG A 175 -10.98 -7.86 -4.36
N GLY A 176 -10.25 -7.50 -5.41
CA GLY A 176 -8.85 -7.88 -5.59
C GLY A 176 -8.68 -8.96 -6.66
N THR A 177 -7.44 -9.09 -7.17
CA THR A 177 -7.12 -9.95 -8.31
C THR A 177 -7.44 -11.42 -8.03
N LEU A 178 -7.09 -11.91 -6.84
CA LEU A 178 -7.33 -13.31 -6.48
C LEU A 178 -8.82 -13.58 -6.25
N ALA A 179 -9.53 -12.68 -5.55
CA ALA A 179 -10.98 -12.83 -5.36
C ALA A 179 -11.72 -12.82 -6.71
N ALA A 180 -11.34 -11.94 -7.63
CA ALA A 180 -11.89 -11.89 -8.98
C ALA A 180 -11.58 -13.18 -9.77
N PHE A 181 -10.38 -13.74 -9.61
CA PHE A 181 -9.99 -15.00 -10.24
C PHE A 181 -10.84 -16.18 -9.71
N LEU A 182 -10.95 -16.32 -8.38
CA LEU A 182 -11.71 -17.38 -7.73
C LEU A 182 -13.23 -17.26 -7.95
N SER A 183 -13.74 -16.07 -8.25
CA SER A 183 -15.16 -15.83 -8.54
C SER A 183 -15.57 -16.19 -9.97
N LYS A 184 -14.65 -16.61 -10.82
CA LYS A 184 -14.98 -17.03 -12.20
C LYS A 184 -15.80 -18.32 -12.20
N LYS A 185 -16.74 -18.44 -13.14
CA LYS A 185 -17.52 -19.67 -13.35
C LYS A 185 -16.65 -20.89 -13.63
N ARG A 186 -15.50 -20.68 -14.29
CA ARG A 186 -14.47 -21.70 -14.54
C ARG A 186 -13.12 -21.10 -14.17
N VAL A 187 -12.43 -21.69 -13.22
CA VAL A 187 -11.09 -21.31 -12.79
C VAL A 187 -10.08 -22.14 -13.55
N PRO A 188 -9.21 -21.54 -14.39
CA PRO A 188 -8.17 -22.30 -15.08
C PRO A 188 -7.11 -22.74 -14.07
N LEU A 189 -6.69 -23.99 -14.17
CA LEU A 189 -5.62 -24.59 -13.37
C LEU A 189 -4.52 -25.13 -14.28
N VAL A 190 -3.31 -25.19 -13.77
CA VAL A 190 -2.19 -25.86 -14.44
C VAL A 190 -2.04 -27.24 -13.83
N LEU A 191 -2.20 -28.29 -14.64
CA LEU A 191 -2.08 -29.66 -14.17
C LEU A 191 -0.68 -29.93 -13.62
N GLY A 192 -0.60 -30.51 -12.44
CA GLY A 192 0.67 -30.81 -11.77
C GLY A 192 1.31 -29.62 -11.07
N PHE A 193 0.65 -28.46 -11.02
CA PHE A 193 1.10 -27.30 -10.27
C PHE A 193 0.16 -27.03 -9.10
N ASP A 194 0.66 -27.20 -7.88
CA ASP A 194 -0.09 -27.07 -6.62
C ASP A 194 0.59 -26.03 -5.69
N PRO A 195 0.43 -24.73 -5.99
CA PRO A 195 1.09 -23.67 -5.24
C PRO A 195 0.44 -23.46 -3.87
N LEU A 196 1.26 -23.18 -2.87
CA LEU A 196 0.78 -22.71 -1.60
C LEU A 196 0.36 -21.24 -1.69
N PHE A 197 -0.76 -20.90 -1.05
CA PHE A 197 -1.25 -19.54 -0.94
C PHE A 197 -1.50 -19.17 0.51
N GLN A 198 -1.12 -17.96 0.88
CA GLN A 198 -1.42 -17.37 2.17
C GLN A 198 -2.49 -16.29 2.01
N PHE A 199 -3.49 -16.32 2.88
CA PHE A 199 -4.62 -15.39 2.86
C PHE A 199 -4.80 -14.71 4.20
N MET A 200 -5.34 -13.49 4.15
CA MET A 200 -5.88 -12.78 5.30
C MET A 200 -7.36 -12.50 5.07
N HIS A 201 -8.15 -12.49 6.13
CA HIS A 201 -9.52 -11.99 6.06
C HIS A 201 -9.49 -10.45 6.01
N GLU A 202 -10.41 -9.84 5.25
CA GLU A 202 -10.43 -8.38 5.09
C GLU A 202 -10.91 -7.59 6.33
N TRP A 203 -11.37 -8.33 7.38
CA TRP A 203 -11.83 -7.75 8.66
C TRP A 203 -11.03 -8.20 9.87
#